data_93d36667e2a13e422dff9bb358baace4
#
_entry.id   93d36667e2a13e422dff9bb358baace4
#
_cell.length_a   1.000
_cell.length_b   1.000
_cell.length_c   1.000
_cell.angle_alpha   90.00
_cell.angle_beta   90.00
_cell.angle_gamma   90.00
#
_symmetry.space_group_name_H-M   'P 1'
#
loop_
_entity.id
_entity.type
_entity.pdbx_description
1 polymer ?
#
loop_
_entity_poly.entity_id
_entity_poly.type
_entity_poly.pdbx_seq_one_letter_code
_entity_poly.pdbx_strand_id
1 'polypeptide(L)'
;TSFAMQIIRGGKSRSIWVPEAQIGRTALTQKEIVKEGYPRLWNHQQLAYGCRLSTFFPFRSFDSGHEHLMAGVMESDNVKRSKFYEVQQTAKELQEIYARTGEMLPVAKAAVIRDFQVDWTFENGYTFCPDLKYLREVYKYYHALRSQSIMADVISSQADLSGYSLIVVPYLAI
;
A
#
# COMPACT_ATOMS: atom_id res chain seq x y z
N THR A 1 -0.12 -4.82 0.49
CA THR A 1 -0.06 -3.42 0.98
C THR A 1 1.36 -2.83 0.82
N SER A 2 2.42 -3.48 1.33
CA SER A 2 3.80 -2.97 1.26
C SER A 2 4.27 -2.66 -0.17
N PHE A 3 3.98 -3.54 -1.12
CA PHE A 3 4.34 -3.33 -2.52
C PHE A 3 3.66 -2.09 -3.12
N ALA A 4 2.36 -1.90 -2.88
CA ALA A 4 1.64 -0.71 -3.34
C ALA A 4 2.22 0.58 -2.74
N MET A 5 2.57 0.57 -1.43
CA MET A 5 3.22 1.70 -0.78
C MET A 5 4.57 2.04 -1.43
N GLN A 6 5.35 1.04 -1.82
CA GLN A 6 6.63 1.26 -2.48
C GLN A 6 6.48 1.81 -3.89
N ILE A 7 5.48 1.38 -4.66
CA ILE A 7 5.19 1.96 -5.97
C ILE A 7 4.85 3.45 -5.84
N ILE A 8 3.98 3.81 -4.90
CA ILE A 8 3.57 5.21 -4.69
C ILE A 8 4.76 6.05 -4.23
N ARG A 9 5.55 5.55 -3.27
CA ARG A 9 6.71 6.25 -2.74
C ARG A 9 7.83 6.40 -3.77
N GLY A 10 8.12 5.33 -4.50
CA GLY A 10 9.17 5.30 -5.52
C GLY A 10 8.96 6.32 -6.63
N GLY A 11 7.70 6.66 -6.94
CA GLY A 11 7.38 7.69 -7.93
C GLY A 11 7.62 9.13 -7.47
N LYS A 12 7.74 9.38 -6.16
CA LYS A 12 7.79 10.75 -5.60
C LYS A 12 8.92 11.03 -4.63
N SER A 13 9.58 10.01 -4.09
CA SER A 13 10.65 10.12 -3.06
C SER A 13 10.26 10.99 -1.85
N ARG A 14 8.99 10.98 -1.48
CA ARG A 14 8.41 11.79 -0.40
C ARG A 14 7.48 10.95 0.46
N SER A 15 7.06 11.52 1.60
CA SER A 15 6.00 10.94 2.41
C SER A 15 4.72 10.75 1.58
N ILE A 16 4.01 9.68 1.88
CA ILE A 16 2.76 9.33 1.20
C ILE A 16 1.55 9.61 2.08
N TRP A 17 0.42 9.83 1.43
CA TRP A 17 -0.89 9.92 2.07
C TRP A 17 -1.75 8.78 1.57
N VAL A 18 -2.51 8.18 2.49
CA VAL A 18 -3.52 7.18 2.21
C VAL A 18 -4.87 7.78 2.56
N PRO A 19 -5.53 8.46 1.62
CA PRO A 19 -6.77 9.19 1.89
C PRO A 19 -7.96 8.25 2.14
N GLU A 20 -7.82 6.98 1.79
CA GLU A 20 -8.88 5.99 1.93
C GLU A 20 -8.28 4.64 2.32
N ALA A 21 -8.15 4.43 3.62
CA ALA A 21 -7.72 3.16 4.19
C ALA A 21 -8.95 2.28 4.48
N GLN A 22 -8.84 1.01 4.14
CA GLN A 22 -9.90 0.03 4.41
C GLN A 22 -10.03 -0.23 5.91
N ILE A 23 -11.26 -0.18 6.40
CA ILE A 23 -11.58 -0.49 7.81
C ILE A 23 -12.34 -1.83 7.95
N GLY A 24 -12.95 -2.27 6.91
CA GLY A 24 -13.74 -3.48 6.93
C GLY A 24 -14.14 -3.93 5.54
N ARG A 25 -15.31 -4.53 5.43
CA ARG A 25 -15.86 -4.99 4.16
C ARG A 25 -16.08 -3.80 3.22
N THR A 26 -15.72 -3.98 1.94
CA THR A 26 -16.07 -3.05 0.87
C THR A 26 -17.20 -3.64 0.01
N ALA A 27 -18.05 -2.79 -0.55
CA ALA A 27 -19.14 -3.23 -1.41
C ALA A 27 -18.65 -4.01 -2.66
N LEU A 28 -17.43 -3.76 -3.08
CA LEU A 28 -16.82 -4.38 -4.26
C LEU A 28 -16.25 -5.78 -3.97
N THR A 29 -15.91 -6.10 -2.72
CA THR A 29 -15.31 -7.38 -2.32
C THR A 29 -16.20 -8.09 -1.30
N GLN A 30 -17.26 -8.71 -1.77
CA GLN A 30 -18.26 -9.35 -0.88
C GLN A 30 -17.73 -10.51 -0.04
N LYS A 31 -16.55 -11.06 -0.36
CA LYS A 31 -16.06 -12.30 0.22
C LYS A 31 -15.12 -12.14 1.42
N GLU A 32 -14.49 -10.97 1.59
CA GLU A 32 -13.47 -10.82 2.61
C GLU A 32 -13.98 -10.04 3.82
N ILE A 33 -13.97 -10.71 4.96
CA ILE A 33 -14.18 -10.07 6.25
C ILE A 33 -12.83 -9.64 6.78
N VAL A 34 -12.65 -8.33 6.94
CA VAL A 34 -11.46 -7.79 7.60
C VAL A 34 -11.50 -8.18 9.07
N LYS A 35 -10.53 -8.97 9.50
CA LYS A 35 -10.42 -9.42 10.89
C LYS A 35 -9.98 -8.27 11.78
N GLU A 36 -10.37 -8.32 13.03
CA GLU A 36 -9.87 -7.46 14.10
C GLU A 36 -8.34 -7.51 14.15
N GLY A 37 -7.71 -6.35 14.36
CA GLY A 37 -6.26 -6.17 14.31
C GLY A 37 -5.68 -5.87 12.92
N TYR A 38 -6.37 -6.20 11.82
CA TYR A 38 -5.84 -5.89 10.49
C TYR A 38 -5.79 -4.39 10.17
N PRO A 39 -6.81 -3.56 10.46
CA PRO A 39 -6.72 -2.11 10.28
C PRO A 39 -5.55 -1.51 11.05
N ARG A 40 -5.34 -1.94 12.28
CA ARG A 40 -4.18 -1.53 13.09
C ARG A 40 -2.86 -1.94 12.44
N LEU A 41 -2.71 -3.21 12.04
CA LEU A 41 -1.53 -3.71 11.36
C LEU A 41 -1.22 -2.93 10.07
N TRP A 42 -2.23 -2.67 9.25
CA TRP A 42 -2.05 -1.93 8.00
C TRP A 42 -1.61 -0.49 8.23
N ASN A 43 -2.14 0.18 9.24
CA ASN A 43 -1.75 1.54 9.56
C ASN A 43 -0.30 1.62 10.08
N HIS A 44 0.13 0.69 10.94
CA HIS A 44 1.52 0.61 11.36
C HIS A 44 2.45 0.28 10.18
N GLN A 45 2.02 -0.62 9.29
CA GLN A 45 2.75 -0.88 8.06
C GLN A 45 2.85 0.36 7.17
N GLN A 46 1.77 1.12 7.00
CA GLN A 46 1.77 2.37 6.25
C GLN A 46 2.75 3.37 6.84
N LEU A 47 2.75 3.56 8.16
CA LEU A 47 3.72 4.42 8.85
C LEU A 47 5.16 3.96 8.58
N ALA A 48 5.45 2.66 8.71
CA ALA A 48 6.78 2.10 8.45
C ALA A 48 7.25 2.30 7.00
N TYR A 49 6.34 2.55 6.06
CA TYR A 49 6.64 2.88 4.66
C TYR A 49 6.58 4.38 4.36
N GLY A 50 6.57 5.24 5.39
CA GLY A 50 6.62 6.69 5.23
C GLY A 50 5.27 7.34 4.97
N CYS A 51 4.18 6.69 5.34
CA CYS A 51 2.86 7.30 5.29
C CYS A 51 2.70 8.32 6.42
N ARG A 52 2.35 9.56 6.06
CA ARG A 52 2.15 10.66 7.00
C ARG A 52 0.68 10.89 7.34
N LEU A 53 -0.22 10.52 6.45
CA LEU A 53 -1.65 10.67 6.66
C LEU A 53 -2.36 9.39 6.20
N SER A 54 -3.17 8.83 7.10
CA SER A 54 -4.11 7.76 6.78
C SER A 54 -5.49 8.14 7.30
N THR A 55 -6.47 8.10 6.42
CA THR A 55 -7.88 8.33 6.77
C THR A 55 -8.70 7.12 6.36
N PHE A 56 -9.84 6.94 7.03
CA PHE A 56 -10.74 5.82 6.75
C PHE A 56 -11.98 6.28 6.02
N PHE A 57 -12.46 5.47 5.10
CA PHE A 57 -13.73 5.66 4.42
C PHE A 57 -14.55 4.36 4.45
N PRO A 58 -15.86 4.46 4.80
CA PRO A 58 -16.52 5.60 5.40
C PRO A 58 -16.26 5.69 6.92
N PHE A 59 -16.47 6.86 7.51
CA PHE A 59 -16.43 6.98 8.98
C PHE A 59 -17.63 6.27 9.63
N ARG A 60 -18.83 6.46 9.07
CA ARG A 60 -20.05 5.75 9.46
C ARG A 60 -20.57 4.93 8.30
N SER A 61 -20.96 3.69 8.55
CA SER A 61 -21.60 2.84 7.54
C SER A 61 -22.89 3.48 7.04
N PHE A 62 -23.14 3.36 5.74
CA PHE A 62 -24.36 3.90 5.12
C PHE A 62 -25.59 3.03 5.42
N ASP A 63 -26.73 3.67 5.59
CA ASP A 63 -28.03 3.00 5.85
C ASP A 63 -28.66 2.47 4.56
N SER A 64 -28.31 3.08 3.42
CA SER A 64 -28.91 2.79 2.13
C SER A 64 -27.97 3.20 1.00
N GLY A 65 -28.38 2.91 -0.25
CA GLY A 65 -27.63 3.27 -1.43
C GLY A 65 -26.60 2.22 -1.83
N HIS A 66 -25.80 2.54 -2.82
CA HIS A 66 -24.87 1.61 -3.46
C HIS A 66 -23.76 1.11 -2.50
N GLU A 67 -23.40 1.93 -1.54
CA GLU A 67 -22.31 1.68 -0.60
C GLU A 67 -22.81 1.20 0.79
N HIS A 68 -24.09 0.86 0.93
CA HIS A 68 -24.66 0.43 2.21
C HIS A 68 -24.01 -0.83 2.80
N LEU A 69 -23.27 -1.59 1.98
CA LEU A 69 -22.50 -2.76 2.43
C LEU A 69 -21.09 -2.43 2.89
N MET A 70 -20.64 -1.19 2.74
CA MET A 70 -19.31 -0.78 3.20
C MET A 70 -19.30 -0.62 4.70
N ALA A 71 -18.31 -1.25 5.32
CA ALA A 71 -18.12 -1.13 6.76
C ALA A 71 -17.40 0.18 7.10
N GLY A 72 -18.01 0.99 7.96
CA GLY A 72 -17.41 2.18 8.51
C GLY A 72 -16.61 1.92 9.79
N VAL A 73 -15.97 2.97 10.30
CA VAL A 73 -15.39 3.00 11.65
C VAL A 73 -16.48 2.85 12.70
N MET A 74 -17.63 3.47 12.44
CA MET A 74 -18.87 3.29 13.20
C MET A 74 -19.92 2.62 12.32
N GLU A 75 -20.77 1.82 12.94
CA GLU A 75 -21.95 1.26 12.26
C GLU A 75 -23.03 2.34 12.04
N SER A 76 -24.02 2.03 11.19
CA SER A 76 -25.10 2.98 10.85
C SER A 76 -25.94 3.44 12.06
N ASP A 77 -26.04 2.59 13.08
CA ASP A 77 -26.76 2.89 14.34
C ASP A 77 -26.00 3.82 15.32
N ASN A 78 -24.83 4.34 14.92
CA ASN A 78 -23.96 5.21 15.72
C ASN A 78 -23.37 4.55 16.98
N VAL A 79 -23.46 3.24 17.12
CA VAL A 79 -22.88 2.53 18.26
C VAL A 79 -21.39 2.29 18.04
N LYS A 80 -20.58 2.68 19.01
CA LYS A 80 -19.14 2.41 19.02
C LYS A 80 -18.89 0.93 19.35
N ARG A 81 -18.32 0.21 18.39
CA ARG A 81 -17.97 -1.21 18.54
C ARG A 81 -16.45 -1.40 18.46
N SER A 82 -15.99 -2.64 18.41
CA SER A 82 -14.55 -3.00 18.42
C SER A 82 -13.72 -2.22 17.41
N LYS A 83 -14.21 -2.07 16.19
CA LYS A 83 -13.52 -1.30 15.14
C LYS A 83 -13.26 0.17 15.53
N PHE A 84 -14.23 0.82 16.15
CA PHE A 84 -14.04 2.20 16.62
C PHE A 84 -12.92 2.28 17.65
N TYR A 85 -12.92 1.39 18.62
CA TYR A 85 -11.89 1.37 19.67
C TYR A 85 -10.52 0.95 19.12
N GLU A 86 -10.47 0.04 18.14
CA GLU A 86 -9.25 -0.31 17.44
C GLU A 86 -8.64 0.90 16.72
N VAL A 87 -9.45 1.67 15.98
CA VAL A 87 -9.00 2.89 15.31
C VAL A 87 -8.53 3.94 16.32
N GLN A 88 -9.28 4.14 17.41
CA GLN A 88 -8.90 5.08 18.46
C GLN A 88 -7.55 4.70 19.11
N GLN A 89 -7.36 3.43 19.40
CA GLN A 89 -6.09 2.92 19.94
C GLN A 89 -4.95 3.08 18.94
N THR A 90 -5.20 2.71 17.69
CA THR A 90 -4.22 2.86 16.60
C THR A 90 -3.78 4.31 16.45
N ALA A 91 -4.72 5.25 16.46
CA ALA A 91 -4.40 6.67 16.35
C ALA A 91 -3.48 7.17 17.49
N LYS A 92 -3.72 6.73 18.73
CA LYS A 92 -2.87 7.06 19.87
C LYS A 92 -1.47 6.49 19.69
N GLU A 93 -1.35 5.23 19.33
CA GLU A 93 -0.06 4.57 19.10
C GLU A 93 0.76 5.25 18.00
N LEU A 94 0.12 5.60 16.89
CA LEU A 94 0.79 6.28 15.79
C LEU A 94 1.24 7.69 16.18
N GLN A 95 0.44 8.43 16.96
CA GLN A 95 0.83 9.74 17.49
C GLN A 95 2.03 9.63 18.44
N GLU A 96 2.04 8.64 19.33
CA GLU A 96 3.17 8.40 20.24
C GLU A 96 4.45 8.03 19.50
N ILE A 97 4.35 7.17 18.47
CA ILE A 97 5.48 6.81 17.61
C ILE A 97 5.99 8.07 16.91
N TYR A 98 5.11 8.84 16.28
CA TYR A 98 5.49 10.06 15.56
C TYR A 98 6.13 11.10 16.47
N ALA A 99 5.61 11.27 17.69
CA ALA A 99 6.19 12.19 18.68
C ALA A 99 7.64 11.83 19.07
N ARG A 100 7.98 10.54 19.04
CA ARG A 100 9.33 10.04 19.38
C ARG A 100 10.29 10.02 18.19
N THR A 101 9.78 9.73 17.00
CA THR A 101 10.62 9.47 15.81
C THR A 101 10.61 10.59 14.78
N GLY A 102 9.60 11.47 14.85
CA GLY A 102 9.34 12.41 13.76
C GLY A 102 8.92 11.72 12.47
N GLU A 103 9.15 12.38 11.35
CA GLU A 103 8.88 11.83 10.03
C GLU A 103 9.91 10.72 9.70
N MET A 104 9.40 9.53 9.49
CA MET A 104 10.21 8.37 9.10
C MET A 104 10.08 8.12 7.60
N LEU A 105 11.19 8.25 6.89
CA LEU A 105 11.26 7.82 5.50
C LEU A 105 12.17 6.58 5.42
N PRO A 106 11.66 5.45 4.93
CA PRO A 106 12.51 4.26 4.79
C PRO A 106 13.62 4.52 3.78
N VAL A 107 14.80 4.02 4.10
CA VAL A 107 15.98 4.08 3.21
C VAL A 107 16.21 2.69 2.63
N ALA A 108 16.16 2.58 1.31
CA ALA A 108 16.44 1.35 0.59
C ALA A 108 17.79 1.43 -0.13
N LYS A 109 18.54 0.33 -0.13
CA LYS A 109 19.77 0.16 -0.91
C LYS A 109 19.58 -0.76 -2.12
N ALA A 110 18.38 -1.32 -2.27
CA ALA A 110 17.97 -2.06 -3.45
C ALA A 110 16.80 -1.37 -4.13
N ALA A 111 16.71 -1.49 -5.44
CA ALA A 111 15.58 -1.02 -6.23
C ALA A 111 15.10 -2.11 -7.20
N VAL A 112 13.81 -2.14 -7.45
CA VAL A 112 13.20 -2.91 -8.53
C VAL A 112 12.58 -1.92 -9.51
N ILE A 113 12.99 -1.99 -10.76
CA ILE A 113 12.47 -1.09 -11.78
C ILE A 113 11.06 -1.53 -12.20
N ARG A 114 10.14 -0.58 -12.21
CA ARG A 114 8.83 -0.70 -12.81
C ARG A 114 8.61 0.41 -13.82
N ASP A 115 8.38 0.04 -15.06
CA ASP A 115 8.08 0.97 -16.13
C ASP A 115 6.64 0.81 -16.62
N PHE A 116 5.89 1.91 -16.69
CA PHE A 116 4.51 1.90 -17.16
C PHE A 116 4.38 1.60 -18.64
N GLN A 117 5.35 1.99 -19.47
CA GLN A 117 5.33 1.71 -20.90
C GLN A 117 5.48 0.21 -21.15
N VAL A 118 6.37 -0.43 -20.38
CA VAL A 118 6.51 -1.90 -20.39
C VAL A 118 5.22 -2.57 -19.93
N ASP A 119 4.61 -2.08 -18.85
CA ASP A 119 3.33 -2.59 -18.31
C ASP A 119 2.23 -2.55 -19.38
N TRP A 120 2.05 -1.39 -20.04
CA TRP A 120 1.07 -1.22 -21.11
C TRP A 120 1.35 -2.06 -22.35
N THR A 121 2.62 -2.27 -22.71
CA THR A 121 3.00 -3.15 -23.81
C THR A 121 2.53 -4.58 -23.56
N PHE A 122 2.73 -5.07 -22.34
CA PHE A 122 2.28 -6.41 -21.97
C PHE A 122 0.75 -6.51 -21.83
N GLU A 123 0.09 -5.50 -21.30
CA GLU A 123 -1.38 -5.48 -21.13
C GLU A 123 -2.12 -5.44 -22.46
N ASN A 124 -1.57 -4.72 -23.45
CA ASN A 124 -2.19 -4.60 -24.78
C ASN A 124 -1.96 -5.80 -25.71
N GLY A 125 -1.31 -6.86 -25.23
CA GLY A 125 -1.17 -8.10 -25.96
C GLY A 125 -0.12 -8.09 -27.08
N TYR A 126 0.68 -7.05 -27.21
CA TYR A 126 1.78 -6.97 -28.19
C TYR A 126 3.03 -7.70 -27.69
N THR A 127 2.87 -8.91 -27.18
CA THR A 127 3.98 -9.70 -26.66
C THR A 127 3.93 -11.13 -27.14
N PHE A 128 5.11 -11.75 -27.25
CA PHE A 128 5.23 -13.18 -27.54
C PHE A 128 4.80 -14.08 -26.35
N CYS A 129 4.51 -13.49 -25.19
CA CYS A 129 4.11 -14.18 -23.97
C CYS A 129 2.80 -13.59 -23.43
N PRO A 130 1.63 -13.94 -23.98
CA PRO A 130 0.34 -13.34 -23.60
C PRO A 130 -0.05 -13.61 -22.13
N ASP A 131 0.48 -14.65 -21.52
CA ASP A 131 0.21 -14.99 -20.11
C ASP A 131 1.11 -14.24 -19.13
N LEU A 132 2.13 -13.54 -19.61
CA LEU A 132 3.02 -12.79 -18.76
C LEU A 132 2.32 -11.52 -18.25
N LYS A 133 2.26 -11.38 -16.94
CA LYS A 133 1.75 -10.19 -16.26
C LYS A 133 2.93 -9.45 -15.66
N TYR A 134 3.37 -8.38 -16.32
CA TYR A 134 4.57 -7.62 -15.96
C TYR A 134 4.59 -7.20 -14.48
N LEU A 135 3.50 -6.62 -13.98
CA LEU A 135 3.40 -6.21 -12.59
C LEU A 135 3.58 -7.40 -11.62
N ARG A 136 3.17 -8.60 -12.00
CA ARG A 136 3.38 -9.81 -11.21
C ARG A 136 4.85 -10.21 -11.17
N GLU A 137 5.56 -10.02 -12.27
CA GLU A 137 7.01 -10.30 -12.30
C GLU A 137 7.77 -9.28 -11.43
N VAL A 138 7.47 -7.98 -11.55
CA VAL A 138 8.03 -6.95 -10.66
C VAL A 138 7.79 -7.31 -9.19
N TYR A 139 6.58 -7.76 -8.87
CA TYR A 139 6.24 -8.19 -7.51
C TYR A 139 7.07 -9.39 -7.03
N LYS A 140 7.35 -10.38 -7.89
CA LYS A 140 8.17 -11.56 -7.52
C LYS A 140 9.57 -11.15 -7.07
N TYR A 141 10.24 -10.28 -7.83
CA TYR A 141 11.57 -9.78 -7.46
C TYR A 141 11.53 -8.94 -6.19
N TYR A 142 10.55 -8.04 -6.09
CA TYR A 142 10.34 -7.28 -4.84
C TYR A 142 10.12 -8.21 -3.65
N HIS A 143 9.26 -9.20 -3.78
CA HIS A 143 8.97 -10.17 -2.73
C HIS A 143 10.21 -10.99 -2.34
N ALA A 144 11.01 -11.43 -3.32
CA ALA A 144 12.24 -12.15 -3.06
C ALA A 144 13.22 -11.33 -2.20
N LEU A 145 13.41 -10.04 -2.50
CA LEU A 145 14.23 -9.15 -1.69
C LEU A 145 13.64 -8.98 -0.28
N ARG A 146 12.33 -8.76 -0.18
CA ARG A 146 11.66 -8.58 1.11
C ARG A 146 11.69 -9.83 1.99
N SER A 147 11.62 -11.03 1.40
CA SER A 147 11.73 -12.29 2.14
C SER A 147 13.13 -12.50 2.77
N GLN A 148 14.14 -11.84 2.23
CA GLN A 148 15.49 -11.77 2.79
C GLN A 148 15.71 -10.55 3.69
N SER A 149 14.63 -9.87 4.11
CA SER A 149 14.68 -8.65 4.92
C SER A 149 15.40 -7.46 4.25
N ILE A 150 15.59 -7.50 2.93
CA ILE A 150 16.17 -6.40 2.17
C ILE A 150 15.10 -5.39 1.85
N MET A 151 15.29 -4.14 2.30
CA MET A 151 14.42 -3.03 1.91
C MET A 151 14.69 -2.67 0.46
N ALA A 152 13.65 -2.69 -0.36
CA ALA A 152 13.73 -2.36 -1.78
C ALA A 152 12.66 -1.32 -2.15
N ASP A 153 13.06 -0.34 -2.94
CA ASP A 153 12.15 0.60 -3.58
C ASP A 153 11.63 0.03 -4.90
N VAL A 154 10.45 0.45 -5.30
CA VAL A 154 9.91 0.19 -6.64
C VAL A 154 9.85 1.52 -7.38
N ILE A 155 10.73 1.72 -8.33
CA ILE A 155 10.97 3.02 -8.97
C ILE A 155 10.84 2.94 -10.48
N SER A 156 10.67 4.11 -11.13
CA SER A 156 10.67 4.23 -12.59
C SER A 156 12.07 4.00 -13.17
N SER A 157 12.14 3.58 -14.43
CA SER A 157 13.38 3.52 -15.22
C SER A 157 14.09 4.87 -15.36
N GLN A 158 13.35 5.97 -15.18
CA GLN A 158 13.87 7.34 -15.27
C GLN A 158 14.26 7.94 -13.91
N ALA A 159 14.16 7.17 -12.83
CA ALA A 159 14.55 7.63 -11.50
C ALA A 159 16.08 7.72 -11.35
N ASP A 160 16.54 8.55 -10.41
CA ASP A 160 17.95 8.55 -10.03
C ASP A 160 18.32 7.21 -9.37
N LEU A 161 19.28 6.53 -9.96
CA LEU A 161 19.75 5.20 -9.53
C LEU A 161 21.00 5.27 -8.64
N SER A 162 21.62 6.42 -8.49
CA SER A 162 22.94 6.59 -7.86
C SER A 162 22.99 6.16 -6.39
N GLY A 163 21.83 6.16 -5.70
CA GLY A 163 21.73 5.79 -4.29
C GLY A 163 21.66 4.29 -3.99
N TYR A 164 21.51 3.45 -5.03
CA TYR A 164 21.25 2.01 -4.87
C TYR A 164 22.50 1.18 -5.11
N SER A 165 22.68 0.15 -4.28
CA SER A 165 23.76 -0.85 -4.41
C SER A 165 23.32 -2.06 -5.25
N LEU A 166 22.02 -2.27 -5.38
CA LEU A 166 21.42 -3.33 -6.19
C LEU A 166 20.21 -2.79 -6.96
N ILE A 167 20.22 -2.99 -8.27
CA ILE A 167 19.10 -2.63 -9.13
C ILE A 167 18.64 -3.88 -9.86
N VAL A 168 17.38 -4.23 -9.72
CA VAL A 168 16.73 -5.35 -10.40
C VAL A 168 15.83 -4.79 -11.51
N VAL A 169 16.06 -5.23 -12.72
CA VAL A 169 15.27 -4.87 -13.90
C VAL A 169 14.55 -6.13 -14.40
N PRO A 170 13.28 -6.34 -14.05
CA PRO A 170 12.57 -7.58 -14.41
C PRO A 170 12.45 -7.79 -15.91
N TYR A 171 12.18 -6.73 -16.66
CA TYR A 171 12.14 -6.73 -18.12
C TYR A 171 12.58 -5.38 -18.66
N LEU A 172 13.40 -5.42 -19.70
CA LEU A 172 13.84 -4.25 -20.44
C LEU A 172 13.28 -4.40 -21.88
N ALA A 173 12.08 -3.89 -22.10
CA ALA A 173 11.39 -4.04 -23.39
C ALA A 173 11.59 -2.86 -24.34
N ILE A 174 12.17 -1.76 -23.86
CA ILE A 174 12.38 -0.52 -24.63
C ILE A 174 13.77 0.04 -24.33
#